data_c19786315a2f98acfbe614b8cb05c968
#
_entry.id   c19786315a2f98acfbe614b8cb05c968
#
_cell.length_a   1.000
_cell.length_b   1.000
_cell.length_c   1.000
_cell.angle_alpha   90.00
_cell.angle_beta   90.00
_cell.angle_gamma   90.00
#
_symmetry.space_group_name_H-M   'P 1'
#
loop_
_entity.id
_entity.type
_entity.pdbx_description
1 polymer ?
#
loop_
_entity_poly.entity_id
_entity_poly.type
_entity_poly.pdbx_seq_one_letter_code
_entity_poly.pdbx_strand_id
1 'polypeptide(L)'
;MAKRLQDNLNSIYVELASRLRPRNTKKKIVAYVESYDDVFFWRSVLQDFEDEHVQFEVMLPSRRNLSKGKKAALMNHLGPSLGDFMIACVDADYDYLMQGCTEVSRTLISSPYILHTYVYAIENYQCYAPALHTACVMSTLNDHTLFSLQGFMEEYSIIIWPLFAWSVWAHRYGHANTYCQADFTRTVTFHEINPWHPENALEALRERVNKQVGWLQRKFPKAKKTYLELRTTLKEELGISPSDTYLYIQGHALMEGVVLPLLNPICTILRREREKEIKQLAIHGTQKQNELSSYQHSQSPIDLMLRKSIAFKESAPYQKLRTDLLALTDRIRRKEAARQPIQTDRKFPVGTTSAGDASVQQQAPMPNKPNLYQ
;
A
#
# COMPACT_ATOMS: atom_id res chain seq x y z
N MET A 1 -6.75 15.33 34.79
CA MET A 1 -6.19 15.86 33.52
C MET A 1 -7.26 15.83 32.46
N ALA A 2 -7.63 16.97 31.86
CA ALA A 2 -8.61 16.99 30.79
C ALA A 2 -8.04 16.21 29.56
N LYS A 3 -8.74 15.20 29.10
CA LYS A 3 -8.40 14.48 27.85
C LYS A 3 -8.53 15.49 26.71
N ARG A 4 -7.50 15.58 25.84
CA ARG A 4 -7.57 16.44 24.65
C ARG A 4 -8.60 15.86 23.68
N LEU A 5 -9.27 16.72 22.92
CA LEU A 5 -10.27 16.33 21.92
C LEU A 5 -9.73 15.26 20.94
N GLN A 6 -8.44 15.32 20.61
CA GLN A 6 -7.75 14.34 19.76
C GLN A 6 -7.68 12.93 20.35
N ASP A 7 -7.73 12.79 21.68
CA ASP A 7 -7.66 11.48 22.36
C ASP A 7 -9.03 10.77 22.40
N ASN A 8 -10.10 11.46 22.01
CA ASN A 8 -11.47 10.96 22.01
C ASN A 8 -12.07 10.86 20.59
N LEU A 9 -11.28 11.09 19.54
CA LEU A 9 -11.75 10.93 18.17
C LEU A 9 -12.09 9.45 17.91
N ASN A 10 -13.30 9.20 17.45
CA ASN A 10 -13.75 7.90 16.97
C ASN A 10 -14.63 8.10 15.72
N SER A 11 -14.97 7.00 15.04
CA SER A 11 -15.78 7.03 13.83
C SER A 11 -17.09 7.81 13.99
N ILE A 12 -17.73 7.74 15.16
CA ILE A 12 -18.99 8.44 15.45
C ILE A 12 -18.76 9.95 15.50
N TYR A 13 -17.66 10.43 16.10
CA TYR A 13 -17.34 11.87 16.11
C TYR A 13 -17.03 12.41 14.72
N VAL A 14 -16.29 11.64 13.91
CA VAL A 14 -16.01 12.02 12.50
C VAL A 14 -17.32 12.08 11.71
N GLU A 15 -18.21 11.12 11.92
CA GLU A 15 -19.53 11.11 11.31
C GLU A 15 -20.37 12.33 11.74
N LEU A 16 -20.46 12.61 13.04
CA LEU A 16 -21.21 13.76 13.56
C LEU A 16 -20.65 15.08 13.04
N ALA A 17 -19.33 15.26 13.03
CA ALA A 17 -18.68 16.44 12.47
C ALA A 17 -18.98 16.59 10.96
N SER A 18 -19.08 15.50 10.24
CA SER A 18 -19.45 15.49 8.81
C SER A 18 -20.93 15.91 8.61
N ARG A 19 -21.80 15.59 9.56
CA ARG A 19 -23.23 15.98 9.50
C ARG A 19 -23.47 17.48 9.72
N LEU A 20 -22.57 18.16 10.44
CA LEU A 20 -22.63 19.59 10.67
C LEU A 20 -22.19 20.42 9.45
N ARG A 21 -21.63 19.78 8.42
CA ARG A 21 -21.24 20.43 7.17
C ARG A 21 -22.42 20.54 6.20
N PRO A 22 -22.39 21.47 5.23
CA PRO A 22 -23.40 21.56 4.19
C PRO A 22 -23.63 20.21 3.49
N ARG A 23 -24.88 19.92 3.08
CA ARG A 23 -25.29 18.64 2.50
C ARG A 23 -24.49 18.19 1.26
N ASN A 24 -23.89 19.13 0.55
CA ASN A 24 -23.05 18.86 -0.64
C ASN A 24 -21.57 18.65 -0.30
N THR A 25 -21.19 18.50 0.97
CA THR A 25 -19.77 18.29 1.35
C THR A 25 -19.46 16.81 1.34
N LYS A 26 -18.36 16.43 0.69
CA LYS A 26 -17.85 15.04 0.68
C LYS A 26 -17.69 14.49 2.09
N LYS A 27 -18.05 13.24 2.28
CA LYS A 27 -17.85 12.52 3.55
C LYS A 27 -16.36 12.20 3.71
N LYS A 28 -15.81 12.67 4.81
CA LYS A 28 -14.40 12.45 5.15
C LYS A 28 -14.26 11.15 5.92
N ILE A 29 -13.43 10.25 5.40
CA ILE A 29 -13.02 9.02 6.07
C ILE A 29 -11.57 9.20 6.50
N VAL A 30 -11.30 9.03 7.79
CA VAL A 30 -9.94 9.10 8.32
C VAL A 30 -9.30 7.71 8.22
N ALA A 31 -8.18 7.61 7.52
CA ALA A 31 -7.39 6.41 7.38
C ALA A 31 -6.09 6.55 8.19
N TYR A 32 -5.98 5.81 9.29
CA TYR A 32 -4.76 5.78 10.10
C TYR A 32 -3.75 4.79 9.52
N VAL A 33 -2.50 5.24 9.41
CA VAL A 33 -1.36 4.44 8.93
C VAL A 33 -0.28 4.34 10.01
N GLU A 34 0.65 3.38 9.86
CA GLU A 34 1.66 3.06 10.88
C GLU A 34 2.83 4.06 10.90
N SER A 35 3.25 4.54 9.72
CA SER A 35 4.44 5.38 9.58
C SER A 35 4.27 6.47 8.50
N TYR A 36 5.23 7.39 8.43
CA TYR A 36 5.28 8.40 7.38
C TYR A 36 5.51 7.79 5.99
N ASP A 37 6.23 6.66 5.91
CA ASP A 37 6.50 5.96 4.65
C ASP A 37 5.22 5.38 4.03
N ASP A 38 4.23 5.05 4.88
CA ASP A 38 2.94 4.49 4.46
C ASP A 38 2.01 5.53 3.82
N VAL A 39 2.22 6.82 4.12
CA VAL A 39 1.28 7.90 3.73
C VAL A 39 1.12 7.96 2.21
N PHE A 40 2.21 7.94 1.45
CA PHE A 40 2.14 8.00 -0.01
C PHE A 40 1.49 6.73 -0.59
N PHE A 41 1.88 5.56 -0.11
CA PHE A 41 1.32 4.28 -0.56
C PHE A 41 -0.19 4.25 -0.35
N TRP A 42 -0.66 4.43 0.88
CA TRP A 42 -2.10 4.39 1.18
C TRP A 42 -2.87 5.54 0.51
N ARG A 43 -2.26 6.74 0.38
CA ARG A 43 -2.88 7.82 -0.38
C ARG A 43 -3.10 7.42 -1.86
N SER A 44 -2.09 6.79 -2.49
CA SER A 44 -2.17 6.33 -3.87
C SER A 44 -3.19 5.22 -4.10
N VAL A 45 -3.45 4.40 -3.06
CA VAL A 45 -4.47 3.35 -3.06
C VAL A 45 -5.86 3.95 -2.86
N LEU A 46 -6.04 4.74 -1.80
CA LEU A 46 -7.36 5.23 -1.38
C LEU A 46 -7.97 6.25 -2.34
N GLN A 47 -7.15 7.04 -3.05
CA GLN A 47 -7.64 8.03 -4.00
C GLN A 47 -8.47 7.43 -5.15
N ASP A 48 -8.24 6.17 -5.52
CA ASP A 48 -8.97 5.49 -6.59
C ASP A 48 -10.44 5.18 -6.19
N PHE A 49 -10.76 5.30 -4.91
CA PHE A 49 -12.09 5.04 -4.33
C PHE A 49 -12.80 6.32 -3.88
N GLU A 50 -12.20 7.48 -4.12
CA GLU A 50 -12.83 8.79 -3.89
C GLU A 50 -13.80 9.13 -5.02
N ASP A 51 -14.88 9.80 -4.65
CA ASP A 51 -15.87 10.30 -5.59
C ASP A 51 -16.49 11.64 -5.08
N GLU A 52 -17.67 12.00 -5.60
CA GLU A 52 -18.39 13.18 -5.14
C GLU A 52 -18.95 13.05 -3.70
N HIS A 53 -19.05 11.83 -3.17
CA HIS A 53 -19.61 11.53 -1.86
C HIS A 53 -18.57 11.26 -0.80
N VAL A 54 -17.43 10.64 -1.17
CA VAL A 54 -16.41 10.11 -0.27
C VAL A 54 -15.04 10.70 -0.56
N GLN A 55 -14.32 11.07 0.52
CA GLN A 55 -12.93 11.50 0.48
C GLN A 55 -12.17 10.87 1.63
N PHE A 56 -10.94 10.39 1.37
CA PHE A 56 -10.06 9.86 2.38
C PHE A 56 -9.04 10.89 2.85
N GLU A 57 -8.77 10.89 4.16
CA GLU A 57 -7.66 11.62 4.76
C GLU A 57 -6.73 10.64 5.45
N VAL A 58 -5.50 10.52 4.93
CA VAL A 58 -4.47 9.64 5.50
C VAL A 58 -3.77 10.37 6.64
N MET A 59 -3.73 9.77 7.82
CA MET A 59 -3.19 10.37 9.04
C MET A 59 -2.33 9.37 9.83
N LEU A 60 -1.39 9.91 10.60
CA LEU A 60 -0.72 9.12 11.64
C LEU A 60 -1.45 9.30 12.98
N PRO A 61 -1.52 8.25 13.80
CA PRO A 61 -2.05 8.36 15.15
C PRO A 61 -1.15 9.28 16.01
N SER A 62 -1.75 9.94 17.01
CA SER A 62 -1.01 10.85 17.88
C SER A 62 0.11 10.12 18.63
N ARG A 63 1.29 10.75 18.76
CA ARG A 63 2.53 10.15 19.34
C ARG A 63 2.39 9.51 20.73
N ARG A 64 1.37 9.87 21.52
CA ARG A 64 1.15 9.30 22.86
C ARG A 64 0.71 7.85 22.85
N ASN A 65 0.14 7.36 21.75
CA ASN A 65 -0.39 6.01 21.63
C ASN A 65 0.58 5.01 20.96
N LEU A 66 1.79 5.47 20.57
CA LEU A 66 2.72 4.71 19.73
C LEU A 66 3.91 4.05 20.48
N SER A 67 3.90 3.99 21.82
CA SER A 67 5.07 3.59 22.61
C SER A 67 5.42 2.09 22.57
N LYS A 68 4.56 1.22 22.01
CA LYS A 68 4.81 -0.24 21.89
C LYS A 68 4.21 -0.79 20.60
N GLY A 69 5.02 -1.00 19.56
CA GLY A 69 4.63 -1.67 18.32
C GLY A 69 3.49 -0.90 17.60
N LYS A 70 3.81 -0.17 16.55
CA LYS A 70 2.88 0.72 15.86
C LYS A 70 1.57 0.02 15.48
N LYS A 71 1.65 -1.20 14.90
CA LYS A 71 0.50 -2.02 14.51
C LYS A 71 -0.38 -2.44 15.69
N ALA A 72 0.24 -2.97 16.77
CA ALA A 72 -0.50 -3.37 17.96
C ALA A 72 -1.19 -2.16 18.63
N ALA A 73 -0.56 -0.98 18.62
CA ALA A 73 -1.16 0.25 19.12
C ALA A 73 -2.35 0.69 18.25
N LEU A 74 -2.23 0.64 16.93
CA LEU A 74 -3.35 0.90 16.01
C LEU A 74 -4.52 -0.06 16.24
N MET A 75 -4.26 -1.36 16.33
CA MET A 75 -5.30 -2.36 16.46
C MET A 75 -5.96 -2.36 17.85
N ASN A 76 -5.18 -2.20 18.92
CA ASN A 76 -5.70 -2.31 20.30
C ASN A 76 -6.31 -0.99 20.82
N HIS A 77 -5.71 0.15 20.48
CA HIS A 77 -6.18 1.44 20.97
C HIS A 77 -7.26 2.06 20.08
N LEU A 78 -7.15 1.90 18.76
CA LEU A 78 -8.12 2.43 17.83
C LEU A 78 -9.22 1.44 17.48
N GLY A 79 -9.03 0.13 17.69
CA GLY A 79 -9.99 -0.91 17.33
C GLY A 79 -11.43 -0.59 17.74
N PRO A 80 -11.70 -0.21 19.01
CA PRO A 80 -13.04 0.18 19.47
C PRO A 80 -13.57 1.47 18.83
N SER A 81 -12.70 2.30 18.27
CA SER A 81 -13.04 3.60 17.64
C SER A 81 -13.20 3.51 16.14
N LEU A 82 -12.82 2.39 15.52
CA LEU A 82 -12.94 2.19 14.09
C LEU A 82 -14.40 2.03 13.66
N GLY A 83 -14.67 2.40 12.42
CA GLY A 83 -15.99 2.35 11.81
C GLY A 83 -15.96 2.91 10.39
N ASP A 84 -17.14 3.13 9.80
CA ASP A 84 -17.24 3.57 8.41
C ASP A 84 -16.51 4.90 8.09
N PHE A 85 -16.27 5.74 9.11
CA PHE A 85 -15.59 7.04 8.93
C PHE A 85 -14.20 7.10 9.55
N MET A 86 -13.73 5.99 10.10
CA MET A 86 -12.40 5.86 10.68
C MET A 86 -11.88 4.43 10.49
N ILE A 87 -10.88 4.25 9.66
CA ILE A 87 -10.28 2.97 9.31
C ILE A 87 -8.80 2.94 9.72
N ALA A 88 -8.27 1.74 9.90
CA ALA A 88 -6.84 1.50 10.06
C ALA A 88 -6.29 0.81 8.80
N CYS A 89 -5.13 1.28 8.35
CA CYS A 89 -4.40 0.74 7.21
C CYS A 89 -3.04 0.25 7.72
N VAL A 90 -2.80 -1.06 7.65
CA VAL A 90 -1.65 -1.72 8.31
C VAL A 90 -0.94 -2.69 7.37
N ASP A 91 0.29 -3.00 7.71
CA ASP A 91 1.01 -4.10 7.08
C ASP A 91 0.45 -5.45 7.55
N ALA A 92 0.38 -6.42 6.65
CA ALA A 92 -0.12 -7.75 6.99
C ALA A 92 0.88 -8.54 7.85
N ASP A 93 2.18 -8.35 7.64
CA ASP A 93 3.23 -9.19 8.20
C ASP A 93 2.94 -10.68 7.96
N TYR A 94 3.23 -11.54 8.95
CA TYR A 94 2.78 -12.93 8.93
C TYR A 94 1.34 -13.12 9.46
N ASP A 95 0.70 -12.07 10.00
CA ASP A 95 -0.62 -12.19 10.61
C ASP A 95 -1.69 -12.64 9.61
N TYR A 96 -1.62 -12.16 8.35
CA TYR A 96 -2.49 -12.66 7.29
C TYR A 96 -2.28 -14.17 7.03
N LEU A 97 -1.02 -14.64 7.05
CA LEU A 97 -0.69 -16.05 6.80
C LEU A 97 -1.09 -16.97 7.97
N MET A 98 -1.28 -16.41 9.16
CA MET A 98 -1.70 -17.16 10.33
C MET A 98 -3.18 -17.55 10.30
N GLN A 99 -4.01 -16.92 9.49
CA GLN A 99 -5.43 -17.26 9.30
C GLN A 99 -6.18 -17.49 10.62
N GLY A 100 -6.10 -16.53 11.54
CA GLY A 100 -6.80 -16.55 12.81
C GLY A 100 -6.16 -17.40 13.92
N CYS A 101 -4.96 -17.96 13.72
CA CYS A 101 -4.27 -18.73 14.76
C CYS A 101 -3.82 -17.87 15.94
N THR A 102 -3.61 -16.57 15.73
CA THR A 102 -3.29 -15.59 16.78
C THR A 102 -4.44 -14.61 16.96
N GLU A 103 -4.48 -13.90 18.10
CA GLU A 103 -5.48 -12.86 18.36
C GLU A 103 -5.34 -11.71 17.36
N VAL A 104 -4.11 -11.27 17.09
CA VAL A 104 -3.81 -10.22 16.10
C VAL A 104 -4.31 -10.63 14.72
N SER A 105 -3.99 -11.86 14.29
CA SER A 105 -4.45 -12.39 13.01
C SER A 105 -5.98 -12.45 12.92
N ARG A 106 -6.68 -12.90 13.99
CA ARG A 106 -8.15 -12.91 14.00
C ARG A 106 -8.72 -11.50 13.83
N THR A 107 -8.19 -10.53 14.57
CA THR A 107 -8.64 -9.15 14.49
C THR A 107 -8.39 -8.56 13.10
N LEU A 108 -7.22 -8.83 12.53
CA LEU A 108 -6.84 -8.37 11.20
C LEU A 108 -7.81 -8.84 10.12
N ILE A 109 -8.13 -10.14 10.09
CA ILE A 109 -8.95 -10.73 9.02
C ILE A 109 -10.45 -10.59 9.23
N SER A 110 -10.91 -10.35 10.48
CA SER A 110 -12.34 -10.26 10.80
C SER A 110 -12.90 -8.85 10.78
N SER A 111 -12.05 -7.82 10.94
CA SER A 111 -12.52 -6.44 11.02
C SER A 111 -12.66 -5.82 9.64
N PRO A 112 -13.87 -5.38 9.25
CA PRO A 112 -14.07 -4.72 7.95
C PRO A 112 -13.56 -3.27 7.93
N TYR A 113 -12.93 -2.79 9.01
CA TYR A 113 -12.38 -1.45 9.17
C TYR A 113 -10.86 -1.45 9.31
N ILE A 114 -10.25 -2.63 9.27
CA ILE A 114 -8.80 -2.80 9.22
C ILE A 114 -8.44 -3.30 7.83
N LEU A 115 -7.90 -2.41 7.02
CA LEU A 115 -7.36 -2.74 5.71
C LEU A 115 -5.90 -3.14 5.88
N HIS A 116 -5.50 -4.23 5.25
CA HIS A 116 -4.11 -4.69 5.32
C HIS A 116 -3.56 -4.97 3.92
N THR A 117 -2.25 -5.02 3.81
CA THR A 117 -1.57 -5.13 2.50
C THR A 117 -1.80 -6.46 1.77
N TYR A 118 -2.26 -7.53 2.41
CA TYR A 118 -2.29 -8.92 1.90
C TYR A 118 -0.91 -9.51 1.59
N VAL A 119 0.06 -8.69 1.19
CA VAL A 119 1.49 -8.99 1.15
C VAL A 119 2.12 -8.67 2.49
N TYR A 120 3.41 -8.99 2.71
CA TYR A 120 4.02 -8.79 4.03
C TYR A 120 3.93 -7.32 4.49
N ALA A 121 4.40 -6.38 3.68
CA ALA A 121 4.38 -4.93 3.95
C ALA A 121 4.30 -4.12 2.65
N ILE A 122 4.23 -2.80 2.75
CA ILE A 122 4.15 -1.91 1.58
C ILE A 122 5.37 -2.04 0.67
N GLU A 123 6.58 -2.30 1.21
CA GLU A 123 7.80 -2.47 0.41
C GLU A 123 7.68 -3.63 -0.57
N ASN A 124 6.91 -4.69 -0.24
CA ASN A 124 6.69 -5.78 -1.17
C ASN A 124 5.93 -5.34 -2.43
N TYR A 125 4.99 -4.40 -2.30
CA TYR A 125 4.34 -3.76 -3.44
C TYR A 125 5.27 -2.81 -4.19
N GLN A 126 6.09 -2.05 -3.47
CA GLN A 126 7.10 -1.15 -4.07
C GLN A 126 8.14 -1.94 -4.88
N CYS A 127 8.44 -3.17 -4.46
CA CYS A 127 9.35 -4.10 -5.12
C CYS A 127 8.63 -5.05 -6.10
N TYR A 128 7.47 -4.68 -6.65
CA TYR A 128 6.70 -5.52 -7.56
C TYR A 128 7.50 -5.86 -8.82
N ALA A 129 7.82 -7.14 -9.01
CA ALA A 129 8.79 -7.63 -9.99
C ALA A 129 8.52 -7.15 -11.43
N PRO A 130 7.26 -7.15 -11.95
CA PRO A 130 6.97 -6.65 -13.29
C PRO A 130 7.31 -5.16 -13.49
N ALA A 131 7.41 -4.37 -12.42
CA ALA A 131 7.69 -2.94 -12.50
C ALA A 131 9.16 -2.57 -12.35
N LEU A 132 10.06 -3.50 -12.02
CA LEU A 132 11.46 -3.21 -11.71
C LEU A 132 12.21 -2.61 -12.90
N HIS A 133 11.95 -3.09 -14.11
CA HIS A 133 12.55 -2.50 -15.32
C HIS A 133 12.10 -1.03 -15.50
N THR A 134 10.82 -0.76 -15.39
CA THR A 134 10.30 0.62 -15.46
C THR A 134 10.92 1.52 -14.40
N ALA A 135 11.14 1.02 -13.18
CA ALA A 135 11.83 1.77 -12.14
C ALA A 135 13.29 2.10 -12.53
N CYS A 136 14.01 1.15 -13.16
CA CYS A 136 15.34 1.40 -13.71
C CYS A 136 15.32 2.48 -14.81
N VAL A 137 14.35 2.41 -15.73
CA VAL A 137 14.19 3.44 -16.79
C VAL A 137 13.93 4.80 -16.18
N MET A 138 13.03 4.91 -15.22
CA MET A 138 12.73 6.17 -14.52
C MET A 138 13.94 6.72 -13.75
N SER A 139 14.79 5.83 -13.20
CA SER A 139 16.00 6.21 -12.47
C SER A 139 17.15 6.66 -13.39
N THR A 140 17.31 6.03 -14.55
CA THR A 140 18.51 6.14 -15.41
C THR A 140 18.25 6.80 -16.75
N LEU A 141 16.98 6.96 -17.14
CA LEU A 141 16.57 7.46 -18.47
C LEU A 141 17.18 6.63 -19.62
N ASN A 142 17.42 5.35 -19.37
CA ASN A 142 17.94 4.38 -20.33
C ASN A 142 17.06 3.12 -20.31
N ASP A 143 16.47 2.76 -21.45
CA ASP A 143 15.52 1.65 -21.60
C ASP A 143 16.21 0.34 -22.03
N HIS A 144 17.55 0.28 -21.92
CA HIS A 144 18.30 -0.93 -22.23
C HIS A 144 18.05 -2.00 -21.15
N THR A 145 17.88 -3.24 -21.56
CA THR A 145 17.64 -4.40 -20.69
C THR A 145 18.85 -5.32 -20.72
N LEU A 146 19.50 -5.53 -19.56
CA LEU A 146 20.61 -6.47 -19.44
C LEU A 146 20.10 -7.92 -19.38
N PHE A 147 19.06 -8.17 -18.60
CA PHE A 147 18.36 -9.45 -18.47
C PHE A 147 16.96 -9.23 -17.86
N SER A 148 16.14 -10.29 -17.82
CA SER A 148 14.79 -10.23 -17.25
C SER A 148 14.83 -10.09 -15.72
N LEU A 149 14.56 -8.88 -15.20
CA LEU A 149 14.46 -8.63 -13.75
C LEU A 149 13.27 -9.38 -13.14
N GLN A 150 12.15 -9.45 -13.85
CA GLN A 150 10.99 -10.23 -13.42
C GLN A 150 11.35 -11.71 -13.33
N GLY A 151 11.99 -12.29 -14.36
CA GLY A 151 12.42 -13.68 -14.34
C GLY A 151 13.40 -14.00 -13.20
N PHE A 152 14.32 -13.07 -12.88
CA PHE A 152 15.21 -13.22 -11.73
C PHE A 152 14.42 -13.30 -10.41
N MET A 153 13.44 -12.43 -10.21
CA MET A 153 12.62 -12.39 -8.99
C MET A 153 11.69 -13.61 -8.89
N GLU A 154 11.18 -14.11 -10.01
CA GLU A 154 10.39 -15.35 -10.04
C GLU A 154 11.27 -16.56 -9.64
N GLU A 155 12.46 -16.70 -10.20
CA GLU A 155 13.38 -17.78 -9.84
C GLU A 155 13.86 -17.65 -8.38
N TYR A 156 14.22 -16.44 -7.94
CA TYR A 156 14.50 -16.15 -6.54
C TYR A 156 13.38 -16.68 -5.63
N SER A 157 12.14 -16.34 -5.95
CA SER A 157 10.95 -16.74 -5.19
C SER A 157 10.76 -18.25 -5.12
N ILE A 158 10.92 -18.93 -6.25
CA ILE A 158 10.81 -20.39 -6.31
C ILE A 158 11.89 -21.06 -5.45
N ILE A 159 13.12 -20.52 -5.47
CA ILE A 159 14.22 -21.05 -4.64
C ILE A 159 13.91 -20.91 -3.16
N ILE A 160 13.40 -19.76 -2.71
CA ILE A 160 13.14 -19.52 -1.28
C ILE A 160 11.83 -20.14 -0.77
N TRP A 161 10.91 -20.53 -1.64
CA TRP A 161 9.59 -21.07 -1.28
C TRP A 161 9.61 -22.16 -0.21
N PRO A 162 10.43 -23.23 -0.30
CA PRO A 162 10.43 -24.25 0.73
C PRO A 162 10.89 -23.72 2.09
N LEU A 163 11.83 -22.80 2.13
CA LEU A 163 12.34 -22.21 3.36
C LEU A 163 11.33 -21.20 3.94
N PHE A 164 10.66 -20.42 3.09
CA PHE A 164 9.56 -19.54 3.47
C PHE A 164 8.44 -20.34 4.18
N ALA A 165 8.02 -21.45 3.59
CA ALA A 165 7.01 -22.31 4.21
C ALA A 165 7.47 -22.83 5.59
N TRP A 166 8.76 -23.14 5.79
CA TRP A 166 9.32 -23.47 7.11
C TRP A 166 9.32 -22.28 8.07
N SER A 167 9.58 -21.07 7.59
CA SER A 167 9.52 -19.86 8.42
C SER A 167 8.11 -19.59 8.93
N VAL A 168 7.11 -19.67 8.05
CA VAL A 168 5.70 -19.56 8.41
C VAL A 168 5.28 -20.69 9.36
N TRP A 169 5.74 -21.94 9.11
CA TRP A 169 5.49 -23.08 9.97
C TRP A 169 6.05 -22.86 11.38
N ALA A 170 7.29 -22.42 11.49
CA ALA A 170 7.93 -22.16 12.79
C ALA A 170 7.17 -21.08 13.56
N HIS A 171 6.71 -20.05 12.90
CA HIS A 171 5.89 -19.00 13.51
C HIS A 171 4.54 -19.54 13.98
N ARG A 172 3.82 -20.29 13.13
CA ARG A 172 2.50 -20.84 13.41
C ARG A 172 2.48 -21.86 14.56
N TYR A 173 3.52 -22.67 14.67
CA TYR A 173 3.61 -23.77 15.66
C TYR A 173 4.47 -23.44 16.88
N GLY A 174 4.79 -22.16 17.11
CA GLY A 174 5.49 -21.69 18.31
C GLY A 174 6.99 -22.03 18.35
N HIS A 175 7.62 -22.25 17.20
CA HIS A 175 9.04 -22.55 17.07
C HIS A 175 9.88 -21.35 16.62
N ALA A 176 9.34 -20.14 16.69
CA ALA A 176 10.02 -18.91 16.30
C ALA A 176 11.32 -18.65 17.11
N ASN A 177 11.43 -19.16 18.33
CA ASN A 177 12.67 -19.10 19.12
C ASN A 177 13.77 -20.03 18.59
N THR A 178 13.42 -21.09 17.85
CA THR A 178 14.39 -22.04 17.27
C THR A 178 14.79 -21.66 15.87
N TYR A 179 13.84 -21.11 15.11
CA TYR A 179 14.06 -20.60 13.77
C TYR A 179 13.28 -19.29 13.62
N CYS A 180 13.97 -18.19 13.80
CA CYS A 180 13.37 -16.87 13.77
C CYS A 180 13.39 -16.25 12.36
N GLN A 181 12.65 -15.17 12.21
CA GLN A 181 12.61 -14.41 10.94
C GLN A 181 13.99 -13.87 10.53
N ALA A 182 14.84 -13.50 11.49
CA ALA A 182 16.20 -13.05 11.19
C ALA A 182 17.08 -14.16 10.59
N ASP A 183 16.87 -15.44 10.99
CA ASP A 183 17.59 -16.58 10.41
C ASP A 183 17.15 -16.80 8.95
N PHE A 184 15.86 -16.69 8.69
CA PHE A 184 15.30 -16.71 7.34
C PHE A 184 15.91 -15.59 6.48
N THR A 185 15.78 -14.34 6.94
CA THR A 185 16.27 -13.15 6.23
C THR A 185 17.76 -13.29 5.89
N ARG A 186 18.61 -13.69 6.85
CA ARG A 186 20.05 -13.89 6.62
C ARG A 186 20.33 -14.92 5.53
N THR A 187 19.48 -15.94 5.41
CA THR A 187 19.66 -16.98 4.41
C THR A 187 19.30 -16.51 3.01
N VAL A 188 18.27 -15.64 2.87
CA VAL A 188 17.66 -15.30 1.58
C VAL A 188 18.15 -13.98 0.99
N THR A 189 18.91 -13.17 1.73
CA THR A 189 19.43 -11.89 1.25
C THR A 189 20.77 -12.03 0.54
N PHE A 190 21.09 -11.03 -0.28
CA PHE A 190 22.36 -10.91 -0.99
C PHE A 190 23.17 -9.72 -0.43
N HIS A 191 24.50 -9.81 -0.52
CA HIS A 191 25.37 -8.66 -0.28
C HIS A 191 25.60 -7.88 -1.56
N GLU A 192 25.84 -8.61 -2.66
CA GLU A 192 26.13 -8.08 -3.98
C GLU A 192 25.64 -9.07 -5.04
N ILE A 193 25.18 -8.56 -6.17
CA ILE A 193 24.79 -9.36 -7.35
C ILE A 193 25.57 -8.81 -8.54
N ASN A 194 26.29 -9.69 -9.24
CA ASN A 194 26.95 -9.34 -10.47
C ASN A 194 25.92 -9.30 -11.62
N PRO A 195 25.64 -8.14 -12.23
CA PRO A 195 24.63 -8.03 -13.29
C PRO A 195 24.95 -8.80 -14.57
N TRP A 196 26.23 -9.17 -14.79
CA TRP A 196 26.67 -9.95 -15.95
C TRP A 196 26.53 -11.46 -15.74
N HIS A 197 26.43 -11.90 -14.49
CA HIS A 197 26.28 -13.29 -14.08
C HIS A 197 25.31 -13.42 -12.90
N PRO A 198 24.04 -12.96 -13.06
CA PRO A 198 23.06 -12.97 -11.98
C PRO A 198 22.70 -14.41 -11.53
N GLU A 199 22.83 -15.40 -12.41
CA GLU A 199 22.62 -16.82 -12.14
C GLU A 199 23.51 -17.36 -11.01
N ASN A 200 24.74 -16.87 -10.88
CA ASN A 200 25.66 -17.29 -9.79
C ASN A 200 25.11 -16.94 -8.41
N ALA A 201 24.43 -15.79 -8.28
CA ALA A 201 23.80 -15.41 -7.03
C ALA A 201 22.62 -16.33 -6.68
N LEU A 202 21.84 -16.75 -7.68
CA LEU A 202 20.71 -17.68 -7.49
C LEU A 202 21.19 -19.09 -7.16
N GLU A 203 22.28 -19.57 -7.75
CA GLU A 203 22.89 -20.86 -7.41
C GLU A 203 23.39 -20.87 -5.97
N ALA A 204 24.14 -19.85 -5.56
CA ALA A 204 24.60 -19.72 -4.19
C ALA A 204 23.44 -19.61 -3.18
N LEU A 205 22.36 -18.93 -3.56
CA LEU A 205 21.11 -18.88 -2.78
C LEU A 205 20.50 -20.28 -2.62
N ARG A 206 20.40 -21.03 -3.71
CA ARG A 206 19.83 -22.40 -3.74
C ARG A 206 20.58 -23.33 -2.78
N GLU A 207 21.90 -23.25 -2.76
CA GLU A 207 22.74 -24.02 -1.83
C GLU A 207 22.45 -23.65 -0.37
N ARG A 208 22.42 -22.35 -0.04
CA ARG A 208 22.12 -21.86 1.32
C ARG A 208 20.72 -22.32 1.77
N VAL A 209 19.71 -22.16 0.91
CA VAL A 209 18.34 -22.58 1.20
C VAL A 209 18.25 -24.08 1.43
N ASN A 210 18.83 -24.90 0.55
CA ASN A 210 18.82 -26.35 0.67
C ASN A 210 19.50 -26.82 1.98
N LYS A 211 20.62 -26.21 2.35
CA LYS A 211 21.32 -26.49 3.61
C LYS A 211 20.42 -26.19 4.82
N GLN A 212 19.75 -25.04 4.80
CA GLN A 212 18.86 -24.61 5.89
C GLN A 212 17.60 -25.47 5.97
N VAL A 213 16.97 -25.81 4.84
CA VAL A 213 15.84 -26.74 4.80
C VAL A 213 16.23 -28.12 5.33
N GLY A 214 17.38 -28.65 4.92
CA GLY A 214 17.89 -29.94 5.42
C GLY A 214 18.15 -29.92 6.93
N TRP A 215 18.63 -28.78 7.47
CA TRP A 215 18.79 -28.61 8.91
C TRP A 215 17.41 -28.63 9.63
N LEU A 216 16.43 -27.87 9.13
CA LEU A 216 15.07 -27.82 9.70
C LEU A 216 14.38 -29.19 9.68
N GLN A 217 14.51 -29.96 8.61
CA GLN A 217 13.96 -31.31 8.51
C GLN A 217 14.55 -32.27 9.56
N ARG A 218 15.86 -32.17 9.80
CA ARG A 218 16.53 -32.97 10.88
C ARG A 218 16.14 -32.48 12.27
N LYS A 219 15.96 -31.16 12.45
CA LYS A 219 15.58 -30.56 13.73
C LYS A 219 14.14 -30.90 14.13
N PHE A 220 13.25 -30.97 13.14
CA PHE A 220 11.82 -31.19 13.32
C PHE A 220 11.32 -32.42 12.54
N PRO A 221 11.79 -33.65 12.86
CA PRO A 221 11.46 -34.86 12.06
C PRO A 221 9.97 -35.19 12.05
N LYS A 222 9.23 -34.79 13.09
CA LYS A 222 7.77 -35.02 13.20
C LYS A 222 6.94 -33.97 12.49
N ALA A 223 7.55 -32.88 12.00
CA ALA A 223 6.83 -31.77 11.36
C ALA A 223 6.39 -32.04 9.91
N LYS A 224 6.87 -33.13 9.27
CA LYS A 224 6.67 -33.39 7.84
C LYS A 224 5.18 -33.24 7.42
N LYS A 225 4.27 -33.82 8.19
CA LYS A 225 2.82 -33.76 7.87
C LYS A 225 2.29 -32.33 7.94
N THR A 226 2.48 -31.63 9.07
CA THR A 226 1.98 -30.27 9.29
C THR A 226 2.63 -29.25 8.37
N TYR A 227 3.90 -29.46 8.00
CA TYR A 227 4.60 -28.64 7.01
C TYR A 227 3.97 -28.79 5.61
N LEU A 228 3.66 -30.01 5.18
CA LEU A 228 3.01 -30.25 3.87
C LEU A 228 1.58 -29.68 3.86
N GLU A 229 0.82 -29.87 4.92
CA GLU A 229 -0.52 -29.28 5.07
C GLU A 229 -0.45 -27.76 4.98
N LEU A 230 0.50 -27.10 5.68
CA LEU A 230 0.68 -25.66 5.59
C LEU A 230 1.04 -25.20 4.17
N ARG A 231 1.92 -25.93 3.47
CA ARG A 231 2.24 -25.60 2.07
C ARG A 231 1.03 -25.66 1.16
N THR A 232 0.15 -26.63 1.38
CA THR A 232 -1.11 -26.73 0.64
C THR A 232 -2.02 -25.55 0.96
N THR A 233 -2.19 -25.21 2.24
CA THR A 233 -2.97 -24.02 2.66
C THR A 233 -2.43 -22.73 2.03
N LEU A 234 -1.12 -22.49 2.08
CA LEU A 234 -0.50 -21.31 1.49
C LEU A 234 -0.78 -21.23 -0.01
N LYS A 235 -0.66 -22.35 -0.74
CA LYS A 235 -0.83 -22.40 -2.19
C LYS A 235 -2.30 -22.40 -2.62
N GLU A 236 -3.10 -23.31 -2.08
CA GLU A 236 -4.46 -23.59 -2.59
C GLU A 236 -5.51 -22.67 -1.94
N GLU A 237 -5.39 -22.36 -0.65
CA GLU A 237 -6.38 -21.54 0.05
C GLU A 237 -6.04 -20.05 0.00
N LEU A 238 -4.75 -19.67 0.19
CA LEU A 238 -4.33 -18.28 0.16
C LEU A 238 -3.94 -17.80 -1.25
N GLY A 239 -3.73 -18.74 -2.19
CA GLY A 239 -3.38 -18.44 -3.58
C GLY A 239 -1.95 -17.91 -3.76
N ILE A 240 -1.01 -18.33 -2.88
CA ILE A 240 0.38 -17.88 -2.95
C ILE A 240 1.12 -18.77 -3.95
N SER A 241 1.49 -18.21 -5.11
CA SER A 241 2.36 -18.88 -6.06
C SER A 241 3.79 -18.96 -5.53
N PRO A 242 4.51 -20.08 -5.73
CA PRO A 242 5.94 -20.13 -5.46
C PRO A 242 6.76 -19.02 -6.17
N SER A 243 6.35 -18.59 -7.37
CA SER A 243 6.98 -17.49 -8.10
C SER A 243 6.77 -16.11 -7.46
N ASP A 244 5.77 -15.98 -6.58
CA ASP A 244 5.40 -14.72 -5.94
C ASP A 244 5.79 -14.70 -4.44
N THR A 245 6.60 -15.66 -3.98
CA THR A 245 7.00 -15.78 -2.57
C THR A 245 7.65 -14.50 -2.05
N TYR A 246 8.36 -13.74 -2.90
CA TYR A 246 8.99 -12.47 -2.53
C TYR A 246 7.99 -11.44 -1.97
N LEU A 247 6.72 -11.51 -2.36
CA LEU A 247 5.68 -10.63 -1.85
C LEU A 247 5.33 -10.87 -0.37
N TYR A 248 5.72 -12.01 0.19
CA TYR A 248 5.31 -12.46 1.52
C TYR A 248 6.47 -12.58 2.52
N ILE A 249 7.67 -12.16 2.15
CA ILE A 249 8.83 -12.06 3.04
C ILE A 249 8.95 -10.65 3.61
N GLN A 250 9.73 -10.46 4.66
CA GLN A 250 9.90 -9.16 5.32
C GLN A 250 10.26 -8.06 4.30
N GLY A 251 9.44 -7.00 4.24
CA GLY A 251 9.53 -5.96 3.21
C GLY A 251 10.87 -5.24 3.16
N HIS A 252 11.38 -4.78 4.32
CA HIS A 252 12.70 -4.16 4.38
C HIS A 252 13.82 -5.11 3.93
N ALA A 253 13.75 -6.39 4.31
CA ALA A 253 14.75 -7.39 3.89
C ALA A 253 14.67 -7.64 2.36
N LEU A 254 13.49 -7.62 1.79
CA LEU A 254 13.31 -7.69 0.33
C LEU A 254 13.94 -6.48 -0.36
N MET A 255 13.58 -5.27 0.07
CA MET A 255 14.06 -4.05 -0.57
C MET A 255 15.57 -3.90 -0.42
N GLU A 256 16.10 -3.91 0.81
CA GLU A 256 17.50 -3.62 1.10
C GLU A 256 18.43 -4.82 0.82
N GLY A 257 17.93 -6.04 0.99
CA GLY A 257 18.74 -7.25 0.90
C GLY A 257 18.59 -8.03 -0.41
N VAL A 258 17.67 -7.66 -1.30
CA VAL A 258 17.45 -8.36 -2.57
C VAL A 258 17.35 -7.38 -3.73
N VAL A 259 16.38 -6.46 -3.70
CA VAL A 259 16.04 -5.62 -4.85
C VAL A 259 17.09 -4.52 -5.06
N LEU A 260 17.50 -3.80 -4.03
CA LEU A 260 18.54 -2.76 -4.18
C LEU A 260 19.92 -3.35 -4.52
N PRO A 261 20.41 -4.46 -3.92
CA PRO A 261 21.59 -5.16 -4.40
C PRO A 261 21.55 -5.60 -5.86
N LEU A 262 20.35 -5.91 -6.38
CA LEU A 262 20.15 -6.23 -7.79
C LEU A 262 20.17 -4.98 -8.68
N LEU A 263 19.41 -3.94 -8.32
CA LEU A 263 19.15 -2.81 -9.20
C LEU A 263 20.26 -1.75 -9.18
N ASN A 264 20.94 -1.51 -8.06
CA ASN A 264 22.00 -0.49 -7.96
C ASN A 264 23.13 -0.68 -8.98
N PRO A 265 23.72 -1.89 -9.12
CA PRO A 265 24.75 -2.11 -10.12
C PRO A 265 24.20 -2.02 -11.56
N ILE A 266 22.97 -2.47 -11.81
CA ILE A 266 22.30 -2.34 -13.12
C ILE A 266 22.11 -0.86 -13.47
N CYS A 267 21.56 -0.05 -12.59
CA CYS A 267 21.39 1.38 -12.80
C CYS A 267 22.74 2.08 -13.05
N THR A 268 23.81 1.64 -12.38
CA THR A 268 25.15 2.16 -12.61
C THR A 268 25.65 1.87 -14.03
N ILE A 269 25.42 0.67 -14.53
CA ILE A 269 25.76 0.27 -15.90
C ILE A 269 24.97 1.11 -16.91
N LEU A 270 23.65 1.17 -16.74
CA LEU A 270 22.74 1.90 -17.63
C LEU A 270 23.08 3.38 -17.72
N ARG A 271 23.46 4.03 -16.61
CA ARG A 271 23.91 5.41 -16.58
C ARG A 271 25.21 5.59 -17.36
N ARG A 272 26.19 4.71 -17.16
CA ARG A 272 27.48 4.76 -17.89
C ARG A 272 27.29 4.55 -19.39
N GLU A 273 26.39 3.67 -19.79
CA GLU A 273 26.05 3.46 -21.21
C GLU A 273 25.49 4.76 -21.82
N ARG A 274 24.50 5.38 -21.18
CA ARG A 274 23.91 6.63 -21.66
C ARG A 274 24.92 7.77 -21.70
N GLU A 275 25.76 7.91 -20.69
CA GLU A 275 26.84 8.91 -20.70
C GLU A 275 27.86 8.68 -21.82
N LYS A 276 28.16 7.40 -22.15
CA LYS A 276 29.02 7.05 -23.27
C LYS A 276 28.39 7.43 -24.60
N GLU A 277 27.11 7.16 -24.81
CA GLU A 277 26.35 7.57 -25.99
C GLU A 277 26.38 9.09 -26.18
N ILE A 278 26.07 9.87 -25.12
CA ILE A 278 26.13 11.34 -25.15
C ILE A 278 27.53 11.79 -25.57
N LYS A 279 28.60 11.18 -25.02
CA LYS A 279 29.98 11.50 -25.33
C LYS A 279 30.36 11.21 -26.78
N GLN A 280 29.74 10.21 -27.40
CA GLN A 280 29.98 9.80 -28.79
C GLN A 280 29.21 10.65 -29.79
N LEU A 281 27.97 11.05 -29.45
CA LEU A 281 27.09 11.79 -30.36
C LEU A 281 27.38 13.32 -30.38
N ALA A 282 27.93 13.85 -29.31
CA ALA A 282 28.20 15.30 -29.22
C ALA A 282 29.36 15.75 -30.13
N ILE A 283 29.08 16.68 -31.05
CA ILE A 283 30.04 17.20 -32.05
C ILE A 283 31.00 18.22 -31.41
N HIS A 284 30.52 19.05 -30.47
CA HIS A 284 31.28 20.11 -29.82
C HIS A 284 31.42 19.90 -28.31
N GLY A 285 32.56 20.30 -27.74
CA GLY A 285 32.86 20.14 -26.32
C GLY A 285 31.83 20.79 -25.38
N THR A 286 31.36 22.00 -25.72
CA THR A 286 30.34 22.72 -24.94
C THR A 286 28.97 22.00 -24.98
N GLN A 287 28.56 21.52 -26.14
CA GLN A 287 27.33 20.73 -26.29
C GLN A 287 27.39 19.48 -25.43
N LYS A 288 28.49 18.74 -25.51
CA LYS A 288 28.73 17.52 -24.69
C LYS A 288 28.57 17.81 -23.21
N GLN A 289 29.16 18.89 -22.71
CA GLN A 289 29.11 19.23 -21.30
C GLN A 289 27.70 19.63 -20.87
N ASN A 290 26.97 20.37 -21.68
CA ASN A 290 25.57 20.75 -21.40
C ASN A 290 24.65 19.54 -21.39
N GLU A 291 24.77 18.60 -22.34
CA GLU A 291 23.94 17.40 -22.41
C GLU A 291 24.24 16.45 -21.25
N LEU A 292 25.52 16.25 -20.90
CA LEU A 292 25.88 15.45 -19.72
C LEU A 292 25.33 16.05 -18.42
N SER A 293 25.46 17.38 -18.26
CA SER A 293 24.92 18.06 -17.08
C SER A 293 23.40 17.96 -17.02
N SER A 294 22.69 18.15 -18.13
CA SER A 294 21.24 17.99 -18.23
C SER A 294 20.83 16.55 -17.86
N TYR A 295 21.50 15.55 -18.42
CA TYR A 295 21.24 14.14 -18.12
C TYR A 295 21.42 13.82 -16.63
N GLN A 296 22.55 14.27 -16.04
CA GLN A 296 22.84 14.03 -14.62
C GLN A 296 21.81 14.65 -13.68
N HIS A 297 21.33 15.87 -14.00
CA HIS A 297 20.27 16.54 -13.21
C HIS A 297 18.89 15.89 -13.36
N SER A 298 18.66 15.15 -14.45
CA SER A 298 17.39 14.48 -14.72
C SER A 298 17.29 13.07 -14.08
N GLN A 299 18.40 12.53 -13.57
CA GLN A 299 18.42 11.23 -12.90
C GLN A 299 17.73 11.27 -11.53
N SER A 300 17.21 10.13 -11.12
CA SER A 300 16.60 9.96 -9.80
C SER A 300 17.18 8.72 -9.08
N PRO A 301 17.23 8.72 -7.74
CA PRO A 301 17.59 7.52 -6.98
C PRO A 301 16.60 6.38 -7.23
N ILE A 302 17.11 5.16 -7.38
CA ILE A 302 16.28 3.98 -7.70
C ILE A 302 15.31 3.63 -6.57
N ASP A 303 15.73 3.75 -5.32
CA ASP A 303 14.89 3.54 -4.14
C ASP A 303 13.68 4.49 -4.12
N LEU A 304 13.87 5.75 -4.52
CA LEU A 304 12.80 6.72 -4.65
C LEU A 304 11.80 6.33 -5.76
N MET A 305 12.28 5.79 -6.88
CA MET A 305 11.43 5.33 -7.97
C MET A 305 10.60 4.10 -7.57
N LEU A 306 11.20 3.16 -6.85
CA LEU A 306 10.49 2.01 -6.26
C LEU A 306 9.38 2.48 -5.31
N ARG A 307 9.68 3.36 -4.36
CA ARG A 307 8.72 3.89 -3.37
C ARG A 307 7.55 4.64 -4.00
N LYS A 308 7.73 5.21 -5.21
CA LYS A 308 6.69 5.92 -5.98
C LYS A 308 5.97 5.05 -6.99
N SER A 309 6.37 3.80 -7.19
CA SER A 309 5.72 2.89 -8.12
C SER A 309 4.29 2.57 -7.68
N ILE A 310 3.36 2.58 -8.64
CA ILE A 310 1.96 2.19 -8.46
C ILE A 310 1.58 0.96 -9.29
N ALA A 311 2.53 0.35 -9.97
CA ALA A 311 2.28 -0.79 -10.86
C ALA A 311 1.81 -2.05 -10.12
N PHE A 312 2.02 -2.13 -8.81
CA PHE A 312 1.49 -3.20 -7.95
C PHE A 312 -0.04 -3.32 -8.00
N LYS A 313 -0.74 -2.29 -8.48
CA LYS A 313 -2.21 -2.31 -8.62
C LYS A 313 -2.72 -3.40 -9.56
N GLU A 314 -1.86 -3.98 -10.38
CA GLU A 314 -2.17 -5.13 -11.23
C GLU A 314 -2.01 -6.48 -10.51
N SER A 315 -1.37 -6.50 -9.34
CA SER A 315 -1.07 -7.74 -8.61
C SER A 315 -2.32 -8.39 -8.00
N ALA A 316 -2.33 -9.73 -7.93
CA ALA A 316 -3.42 -10.49 -7.33
C ALA A 316 -3.67 -10.12 -5.84
N PRO A 317 -2.66 -9.91 -4.98
CA PRO A 317 -2.90 -9.44 -3.61
C PRO A 317 -3.58 -8.06 -3.55
N TYR A 318 -3.22 -7.14 -4.43
CA TYR A 318 -3.88 -5.85 -4.49
C TYR A 318 -5.35 -5.95 -4.90
N GLN A 319 -5.73 -6.90 -5.77
CA GLN A 319 -7.14 -7.09 -6.13
C GLN A 319 -7.99 -7.54 -4.93
N LYS A 320 -7.41 -8.25 -3.97
CA LYS A 320 -8.08 -8.57 -2.69
C LYS A 320 -8.31 -7.29 -1.87
N LEU A 321 -7.27 -6.45 -1.69
CA LEU A 321 -7.39 -5.16 -1.01
C LEU A 321 -8.40 -4.24 -1.70
N ARG A 322 -8.39 -4.21 -3.03
CA ARG A 322 -9.36 -3.46 -3.83
C ARG A 322 -10.80 -3.91 -3.56
N THR A 323 -11.02 -5.21 -3.43
CA THR A 323 -12.35 -5.77 -3.11
C THR A 323 -12.84 -5.30 -1.74
N ASP A 324 -11.97 -5.29 -0.71
CA ASP A 324 -12.31 -4.79 0.61
C ASP A 324 -12.65 -3.31 0.61
N LEU A 325 -11.89 -2.51 -0.14
CA LEU A 325 -12.16 -1.07 -0.30
C LEU A 325 -13.47 -0.79 -1.03
N LEU A 326 -13.80 -1.55 -2.06
CA LEU A 326 -15.11 -1.47 -2.72
C LEU A 326 -16.24 -1.82 -1.74
N ALA A 327 -16.10 -2.89 -0.97
CA ALA A 327 -17.09 -3.29 0.02
C ALA A 327 -17.30 -2.21 1.11
N LEU A 328 -16.21 -1.56 1.56
CA LEU A 328 -16.26 -0.45 2.51
C LEU A 328 -17.01 0.76 1.91
N THR A 329 -16.62 1.22 0.74
CA THR A 329 -17.22 2.41 0.11
C THR A 329 -18.67 2.18 -0.27
N ASP A 330 -19.03 0.99 -0.77
CA ASP A 330 -20.41 0.63 -1.09
C ASP A 330 -21.30 0.57 0.16
N ARG A 331 -20.78 0.07 1.28
CA ARG A 331 -21.49 0.09 2.57
C ARG A 331 -21.80 1.52 3.01
N ILE A 332 -20.84 2.43 2.88
CA ILE A 332 -21.01 3.84 3.22
C ILE A 332 -22.06 4.49 2.30
N ARG A 333 -21.96 4.27 0.98
CA ARG A 333 -22.93 4.80 -0.01
C ARG A 333 -24.36 4.32 0.27
N ARG A 334 -24.55 3.03 0.55
CA ARG A 334 -25.88 2.47 0.88
C ARG A 334 -26.47 3.09 2.15
N LYS A 335 -25.65 3.29 3.18
CA LYS A 335 -26.10 3.96 4.42
C LYS A 335 -26.50 5.41 4.17
N GLU A 336 -25.80 6.13 3.30
CA GLU A 336 -26.13 7.51 2.94
C GLU A 336 -27.41 7.57 2.08
N ALA A 337 -27.57 6.69 1.11
CA ALA A 337 -28.78 6.60 0.30
C ALA A 337 -30.03 6.29 1.16
N ALA A 338 -29.90 5.38 2.14
CA ALA A 338 -30.99 5.06 3.06
C ALA A 338 -31.36 6.21 4.03
N ARG A 339 -30.48 7.21 4.20
CA ARG A 339 -30.70 8.40 5.02
C ARG A 339 -31.31 9.58 4.26
N GLN A 340 -31.38 9.53 2.93
CA GLN A 340 -32.09 10.55 2.17
C GLN A 340 -33.60 10.33 2.39
N PRO A 341 -34.35 11.32 2.91
CA PRO A 341 -35.79 11.20 2.99
C PRO A 341 -36.34 11.07 1.56
N ILE A 342 -37.24 10.09 1.36
CA ILE A 342 -37.99 9.95 0.13
C ILE A 342 -38.63 11.34 -0.13
N GLN A 343 -38.20 12.02 -1.18
CA GLN A 343 -38.90 13.18 -1.66
C GLN A 343 -40.29 12.68 -2.12
N THR A 344 -41.26 12.70 -1.21
CA THR A 344 -42.62 12.60 -1.59
C THR A 344 -42.94 13.87 -2.38
N ASP A 345 -43.11 13.74 -3.68
CA ASP A 345 -43.74 14.74 -4.55
C ASP A 345 -45.14 15.01 -3.98
N ARG A 346 -45.25 15.86 -2.97
CA ARG A 346 -46.51 16.47 -2.62
C ARG A 346 -46.77 17.56 -3.67
N LYS A 347 -47.33 17.15 -4.80
CA LYS A 347 -48.13 18.04 -5.62
C LYS A 347 -49.28 18.50 -4.76
N PHE A 348 -49.20 19.71 -4.22
CA PHE A 348 -50.38 20.39 -3.73
C PHE A 348 -51.32 20.62 -4.90
N PRO A 349 -52.61 20.25 -4.80
CA PRO A 349 -53.58 20.60 -5.81
C PRO A 349 -53.76 22.12 -5.78
N VAL A 350 -53.55 22.77 -6.92
CA VAL A 350 -53.87 24.16 -7.16
C VAL A 350 -55.38 24.27 -7.08
N GLY A 351 -55.87 24.80 -5.97
CA GLY A 351 -57.30 25.20 -5.85
C GLY A 351 -57.55 26.43 -6.70
N THR A 352 -58.37 26.23 -7.71
CA THR A 352 -59.02 27.31 -8.46
C THR A 352 -60.00 28.05 -7.56
N THR A 353 -59.74 29.32 -7.26
CA THR A 353 -60.77 30.27 -6.81
C THR A 353 -60.73 31.49 -7.69
N SER A 354 -61.91 31.80 -8.17
CA SER A 354 -62.29 32.87 -9.08
C SER A 354 -62.25 34.27 -8.45
N ALA A 355 -61.88 35.23 -9.28
CA ALA A 355 -62.32 36.63 -9.40
C ALA A 355 -62.75 37.44 -8.19
N GLY A 356 -62.12 38.61 -8.05
CA GLY A 356 -62.54 39.76 -7.25
C GLY A 356 -61.63 40.96 -7.51
N ASP A 357 -62.18 41.89 -8.30
CA ASP A 357 -61.63 43.22 -8.61
C ASP A 357 -61.25 44.03 -7.41
N ALA A 358 -60.12 44.83 -7.47
CA ALA A 358 -60.18 46.30 -7.28
C ALA A 358 -58.76 46.91 -7.15
N SER A 359 -58.52 47.86 -8.06
CA SER A 359 -57.86 49.19 -7.92
C SER A 359 -56.42 49.33 -7.39
N VAL A 360 -55.57 49.66 -8.36
CA VAL A 360 -54.69 50.85 -8.49
C VAL A 360 -54.17 51.48 -7.18
N GLN A 361 -52.87 51.46 -7.02
CA GLN A 361 -52.09 52.67 -6.69
C GLN A 361 -50.60 52.50 -7.08
N GLN A 362 -50.20 53.42 -7.97
CA GLN A 362 -48.81 53.69 -8.35
C GLN A 362 -48.11 54.34 -7.16
N GLN A 363 -46.89 53.96 -6.90
CA GLN A 363 -45.87 54.83 -6.30
C GLN A 363 -44.49 54.59 -6.87
N ALA A 364 -43.80 55.70 -7.09
CA ALA A 364 -42.63 55.95 -7.90
C ALA A 364 -41.29 55.45 -7.26
N PRO A 365 -40.20 55.52 -8.03
CA PRO A 365 -38.92 54.94 -7.65
C PRO A 365 -38.04 55.90 -6.80
N MET A 366 -37.25 55.38 -5.90
CA MET A 366 -36.20 56.09 -5.17
C MET A 366 -34.79 55.70 -5.62
N PRO A 367 -33.80 56.61 -5.48
CA PRO A 367 -32.63 56.65 -6.33
C PRO A 367 -31.40 55.90 -5.82
N ASN A 368 -30.51 55.66 -6.76
CA ASN A 368 -29.10 55.25 -6.61
C ASN A 368 -28.33 56.07 -5.58
N LYS A 369 -27.47 55.40 -4.80
CA LYS A 369 -26.29 56.02 -4.15
C LYS A 369 -25.00 55.30 -4.48
N PRO A 370 -23.89 55.99 -4.55
CA PRO A 370 -22.73 55.66 -5.37
C PRO A 370 -21.62 54.86 -4.66
N ASN A 371 -20.77 54.26 -5.49
CA ASN A 371 -19.44 53.79 -5.19
C ASN A 371 -18.58 54.80 -4.46
N LEU A 372 -17.82 54.38 -3.45
CA LEU A 372 -16.56 54.99 -2.98
C LEU A 372 -15.61 53.92 -2.46
N TYR A 373 -14.55 53.72 -3.25
CA TYR A 373 -13.10 53.72 -2.94
C TYR A 373 -12.66 52.94 -1.69
N GLN A 374 -11.62 52.27 -1.65
CA GLN A 374 -10.30 52.11 -2.31
C GLN A 374 -9.77 50.72 -2.08
#